data_801dbc91fbb7b187da7caf2c65aba3ad
#
_entry.id   801dbc91fbb7b187da7caf2c65aba3ad
#
_cell.length_a   1.000
_cell.length_b   1.000
_cell.length_c   1.000
_cell.angle_alpha   90.00
_cell.angle_beta   90.00
_cell.angle_gamma   90.00
#
_symmetry.space_group_name_H-M   'P 1'
#
loop_
_entity.id
_entity.type
_entity.pdbx_description
1 polymer ?
#
loop_
_entity_poly.entity_id
_entity_poly.type
_entity_poly.pdbx_seq_one_letter_code
_entity_poly.pdbx_strand_id
1 'polypeptide(L)'
;IAFIESRNRHIEFELWTQIGISWINGPIVGSLGLFDQIPDAKVASDKNVKSFYQRLDHEFNSNYFVAGERFTIADITLISAIDFASEMVELKPEEDLKNILRWRNEVSSRPSMKIE
;
A
#
# COMPACT_ATOMS: atom_id res chain seq x y z
N ILE A 1 -11.67 -0.73 -19.49
CA ILE A 1 -11.90 -1.24 -18.11
C ILE A 1 -10.96 -2.41 -17.81
N ALA A 2 -10.91 -3.43 -18.65
CA ALA A 2 -10.03 -4.58 -18.46
C ALA A 2 -8.55 -4.17 -18.41
N PHE A 3 -8.13 -3.20 -19.22
CA PHE A 3 -6.78 -2.67 -19.21
C PHE A 3 -6.46 -1.97 -17.89
N ILE A 4 -7.40 -1.16 -17.39
CA ILE A 4 -7.24 -0.46 -16.12
C ILE A 4 -7.14 -1.45 -14.96
N GLU A 5 -7.99 -2.46 -14.94
CA GLU A 5 -7.96 -3.50 -13.90
C GLU A 5 -6.66 -4.27 -13.91
N SER A 6 -6.16 -4.63 -15.10
CA SER A 6 -4.89 -5.35 -15.24
C SER A 6 -3.72 -4.50 -14.74
N ARG A 7 -3.69 -3.21 -15.09
CA ARG A 7 -2.67 -2.27 -14.62
C ARG A 7 -2.72 -2.13 -13.11
N ASN A 8 -3.92 -2.01 -12.53
CA ASN A 8 -4.09 -1.85 -11.08
C ASN A 8 -3.64 -3.10 -10.33
N ARG A 9 -3.93 -4.30 -10.84
CA ARG A 9 -3.45 -5.54 -10.22
C ARG A 9 -1.94 -5.64 -10.23
N HIS A 10 -1.31 -5.20 -11.31
CA HIS A 10 0.15 -5.19 -11.40
C HIS A 10 0.77 -4.25 -10.37
N ILE A 11 0.18 -3.06 -10.21
CA ILE A 11 0.62 -2.07 -9.23
C ILE A 11 0.48 -2.63 -7.81
N GLU A 12 -0.66 -3.26 -7.50
CA GLU A 12 -0.90 -3.86 -6.19
C GLU A 12 0.08 -4.99 -5.90
N PHE A 13 0.36 -5.83 -6.90
CA PHE A 13 1.31 -6.92 -6.76
C PHE A 13 2.71 -6.40 -6.43
N GLU A 14 3.15 -5.34 -7.11
CA GLU A 14 4.44 -4.71 -6.82
C GLU A 14 4.51 -4.19 -5.39
N LEU A 15 3.45 -3.52 -4.95
CA LEU A 15 3.39 -2.98 -3.60
C LEU A 15 3.45 -4.10 -2.56
N TRP A 16 2.62 -5.14 -2.72
CA TRP A 16 2.60 -6.28 -1.80
C TRP A 16 3.95 -6.97 -1.75
N THR A 17 4.65 -7.11 -2.89
CA THR A 17 5.97 -7.71 -2.94
C THR A 17 6.97 -6.94 -2.08
N GLN A 18 7.00 -5.62 -2.20
CA GLN A 18 7.91 -4.77 -1.43
C GLN A 18 7.58 -4.78 0.07
N ILE A 19 6.30 -4.74 0.40
CA ILE A 19 5.83 -4.84 1.78
C ILE A 19 6.26 -6.18 2.38
N GLY A 20 6.09 -7.27 1.63
CA GLY A 20 6.47 -8.61 2.07
C GLY A 20 7.96 -8.75 2.33
N ILE A 21 8.81 -8.18 1.47
CA ILE A 21 10.26 -8.20 1.66
C ILE A 21 10.64 -7.42 2.93
N SER A 22 10.03 -6.25 3.14
CA SER A 22 10.27 -5.47 4.35
C SER A 22 9.84 -6.23 5.60
N TRP A 23 8.70 -6.91 5.56
CA TRP A 23 8.16 -7.65 6.70
C TRP A 23 9.04 -8.86 7.06
N ILE A 24 9.44 -9.65 6.06
CA ILE A 24 10.29 -10.84 6.27
C ILE A 24 11.64 -10.44 6.87
N ASN A 25 12.20 -9.30 6.47
CA ASN A 25 13.49 -8.82 6.95
C ASN A 25 13.36 -7.83 8.11
N GLY A 26 12.16 -7.71 8.68
CA GLY A 26 11.89 -6.78 9.78
C GLY A 26 11.91 -7.45 11.15
N PRO A 27 11.70 -6.64 12.21
CA PRO A 27 11.85 -7.12 13.60
C PRO A 27 10.80 -8.15 14.02
N ILE A 28 9.58 -8.10 13.48
CA ILE A 28 8.53 -9.04 13.88
C ILE A 28 8.89 -10.46 13.43
N VAL A 29 9.19 -10.64 12.15
CA VAL A 29 9.57 -11.95 11.62
C VAL A 29 10.98 -12.34 12.09
N GLY A 30 11.86 -11.36 12.21
CA GLY A 30 13.22 -11.58 12.74
C GLY A 30 13.21 -12.19 14.14
N SER A 31 12.26 -11.79 14.99
CA SER A 31 12.15 -12.33 16.35
C SER A 31 11.77 -13.80 16.39
N LEU A 32 11.22 -14.34 15.31
CA LEU A 32 10.84 -15.76 15.21
C LEU A 32 12.05 -16.66 14.91
N GLY A 33 13.15 -16.10 14.40
CA GLY A 33 14.36 -16.87 14.10
C GLY A 33 14.23 -17.87 12.96
N LEU A 34 13.21 -17.72 12.10
CA LEU A 34 12.91 -18.67 11.03
C LEU A 34 13.70 -18.40 9.74
N PHE A 35 14.16 -17.17 9.54
CA PHE A 35 14.84 -16.74 8.33
C PHE A 35 16.06 -15.90 8.66
N ASP A 36 17.08 -16.01 7.81
CA ASP A 36 18.22 -15.10 7.88
C ASP A 36 17.75 -13.69 7.48
N GLN A 37 18.08 -12.72 8.29
CA GLN A 37 17.70 -11.33 8.02
C GLN A 37 18.69 -10.67 7.09
N ILE A 38 18.18 -9.93 6.10
CA ILE A 38 19.01 -9.19 5.15
C ILE A 38 18.66 -7.70 5.29
N PRO A 39 19.42 -6.96 6.12
CA PRO A 39 19.10 -5.55 6.40
C PRO A 39 19.04 -4.67 5.15
N ASP A 40 19.93 -4.89 4.18
CA ASP A 40 19.95 -4.11 2.94
C ASP A 40 18.68 -4.31 2.11
N ALA A 41 18.13 -5.53 2.13
CA ALA A 41 16.87 -5.82 1.44
C ALA A 41 15.71 -5.05 2.09
N LYS A 42 15.68 -4.96 3.42
CA LYS A 42 14.67 -4.18 4.12
C LYS A 42 14.78 -2.70 3.78
N VAL A 43 15.98 -2.14 3.81
CA VAL A 43 16.20 -0.72 3.48
C VAL A 43 15.73 -0.41 2.07
N ALA A 44 16.08 -1.25 1.09
CA ALA A 44 15.66 -1.08 -0.30
C ALA A 44 14.14 -1.16 -0.44
N SER A 45 13.50 -2.12 0.22
CA SER A 45 12.05 -2.31 0.15
C SER A 45 11.31 -1.16 0.81
N ASP A 46 11.77 -0.67 1.94
CA ASP A 46 11.17 0.48 2.62
C ASP A 46 11.21 1.72 1.73
N LYS A 47 12.35 1.94 1.07
CA LYS A 47 12.50 3.04 0.11
C LYS A 47 11.56 2.89 -1.08
N ASN A 48 11.42 1.67 -1.60
CA ASN A 48 10.53 1.39 -2.73
C ASN A 48 9.06 1.62 -2.36
N VAL A 49 8.64 1.26 -1.15
CA VAL A 49 7.28 1.52 -0.67
C VAL A 49 7.02 3.02 -0.58
N LYS A 50 7.97 3.79 -0.03
CA LYS A 50 7.83 5.24 0.06
C LYS A 50 7.74 5.90 -1.30
N SER A 51 8.55 5.46 -2.25
CA SER A 51 8.48 5.94 -3.65
C SER A 51 7.15 5.60 -4.29
N PHE A 52 6.63 4.42 -4.00
CA PHE A 52 5.32 3.99 -4.48
C PHE A 52 4.22 4.92 -3.96
N TYR A 53 4.27 5.28 -2.69
CA TYR A 53 3.28 6.20 -2.11
C TYR A 53 3.33 7.57 -2.77
N GLN A 54 4.52 8.08 -3.09
CA GLN A 54 4.65 9.36 -3.78
C GLN A 54 4.04 9.32 -5.17
N ARG A 55 4.27 8.24 -5.92
CA ARG A 55 3.66 8.06 -7.25
C ARG A 55 2.15 7.93 -7.14
N LEU A 56 1.67 7.19 -6.14
CA LEU A 56 0.26 7.00 -5.91
C LEU A 56 -0.44 8.31 -5.57
N ASP A 57 0.18 9.13 -4.72
CA ASP A 57 -0.35 10.44 -4.38
C ASP A 57 -0.48 11.32 -5.62
N HIS A 58 0.50 11.28 -6.50
CA HIS A 58 0.44 12.02 -7.77
C HIS A 58 -0.71 11.52 -8.66
N GLU A 59 -0.90 10.21 -8.74
CA GLU A 59 -2.01 9.62 -9.49
C GLU A 59 -3.37 10.07 -8.93
N PHE A 60 -3.52 10.12 -7.62
CA PHE A 60 -4.76 10.56 -6.99
C PHE A 60 -5.03 12.07 -7.13
N ASN A 61 -4.07 12.84 -7.60
CA ASN A 61 -4.31 14.23 -7.95
C ASN A 61 -5.28 14.36 -9.14
N SER A 62 -5.23 13.39 -10.06
CA SER A 62 -6.07 13.36 -11.26
C SER A 62 -7.22 12.38 -11.17
N ASN A 63 -7.15 11.41 -10.28
CA ASN A 63 -8.15 10.35 -10.15
C ASN A 63 -8.67 10.28 -8.72
N TYR A 64 -9.99 10.28 -8.58
CA TYR A 64 -10.60 10.23 -7.25
C TYR A 64 -10.40 8.87 -6.58
N PHE A 65 -10.43 7.80 -7.35
CA PHE A 65 -10.21 6.42 -6.90
C PHE A 65 -9.14 5.74 -7.75
N VAL A 66 -8.73 4.54 -7.37
CA VAL A 66 -7.68 3.78 -8.06
C VAL A 66 -8.03 3.55 -9.53
N ALA A 67 -9.27 3.20 -9.83
CA ALA A 67 -9.73 2.94 -11.21
C ALA A 67 -10.29 4.19 -11.90
N GLY A 68 -10.15 5.38 -11.32
CA GLY A 68 -10.63 6.63 -11.90
C GLY A 68 -11.65 7.32 -11.02
N GLU A 69 -12.89 7.44 -11.50
CA GLU A 69 -13.93 8.18 -10.79
C GLU A 69 -14.84 7.30 -9.93
N ARG A 70 -14.68 5.97 -10.01
CA ARG A 70 -15.58 5.03 -9.34
C ARG A 70 -14.84 4.21 -8.32
N PHE A 71 -15.48 4.00 -7.17
CA PHE A 71 -15.02 3.05 -6.16
C PHE A 71 -15.12 1.63 -6.71
N THR A 72 -14.04 0.86 -6.59
CA THR A 72 -13.97 -0.52 -7.07
C THR A 72 -13.25 -1.39 -6.03
N ILE A 73 -13.20 -2.69 -6.29
CA ILE A 73 -12.43 -3.62 -5.47
C ILE A 73 -10.94 -3.26 -5.43
N ALA A 74 -10.43 -2.57 -6.45
CA ALA A 74 -9.06 -2.09 -6.46
C ALA A 74 -8.76 -1.16 -5.30
N ASP A 75 -9.71 -0.32 -4.89
CA ASP A 75 -9.57 0.55 -3.71
C ASP A 75 -9.50 -0.27 -2.43
N ILE A 76 -10.31 -1.32 -2.32
CA ILE A 76 -10.32 -2.20 -1.15
C ILE A 76 -8.96 -2.91 -1.02
N THR A 77 -8.46 -3.47 -2.10
CA THR A 77 -7.19 -4.20 -2.11
C THR A 77 -6.03 -3.27 -1.78
N LEU A 78 -6.01 -2.08 -2.37
CA LEU A 78 -4.93 -1.13 -2.13
C LEU A 78 -4.94 -0.61 -0.69
N ILE A 79 -6.10 -0.27 -0.14
CA ILE A 79 -6.16 0.21 1.24
C ILE A 79 -5.76 -0.90 2.21
N SER A 80 -6.08 -2.15 1.91
CA SER A 80 -5.66 -3.29 2.73
C SER A 80 -4.13 -3.41 2.74
N ALA A 81 -3.49 -3.22 1.59
CA ALA A 81 -2.03 -3.23 1.50
C ALA A 81 -1.39 -2.10 2.32
N ILE A 82 -1.93 -0.90 2.20
CA ILE A 82 -1.42 0.27 2.93
C ILE A 82 -1.63 0.11 4.44
N ASP A 83 -2.78 -0.41 4.86
CA ASP A 83 -3.06 -0.67 6.27
C ASP A 83 -2.11 -1.73 6.84
N PHE A 84 -1.87 -2.81 6.10
CA PHE A 84 -0.89 -3.82 6.50
C PHE A 84 0.50 -3.21 6.63
N ALA A 85 0.93 -2.42 5.64
CA ALA A 85 2.24 -1.77 5.67
C ALA A 85 2.36 -0.83 6.86
N SER A 86 1.30 -0.08 7.16
CA SER A 86 1.31 0.88 8.27
C SER A 86 1.42 0.19 9.62
N GLU A 87 0.71 -0.93 9.80
CA GLU A 87 0.65 -1.61 11.08
C GLU A 87 1.78 -2.61 11.30
N MET A 88 2.17 -3.34 10.26
CA MET A 88 3.11 -4.46 10.40
C MET A 88 4.56 -4.09 10.13
N VAL A 89 4.83 -3.09 9.32
CA VAL A 89 6.18 -2.66 8.98
C VAL A 89 6.41 -1.16 9.19
N GLU A 90 5.46 -0.48 9.77
CA GLU A 90 5.53 0.96 10.09
C GLU A 90 5.78 1.85 8.86
N LEU A 91 5.28 1.43 7.71
CA LEU A 91 5.42 2.18 6.45
C LEU A 91 4.08 2.81 6.07
N LYS A 92 3.67 3.82 6.82
CA LYS A 92 2.45 4.55 6.46
C LYS A 92 2.77 5.75 5.57
N PRO A 93 1.81 6.18 4.72
CA PRO A 93 1.99 7.38 3.91
C PRO A 93 2.26 8.61 4.78
N GLU A 94 3.17 9.47 4.33
CA GLU A 94 3.50 10.69 5.04
C GLU A 94 2.34 11.69 4.98
N GLU A 95 2.26 12.56 6.00
CA GLU A 95 1.14 13.49 6.14
C GLU A 95 1.05 14.55 5.04
N ASP A 96 2.15 14.83 4.35
CA ASP A 96 2.16 15.76 3.23
C ASP A 96 1.59 15.15 1.94
N LEU A 97 1.40 13.83 1.90
CA LEU A 97 0.75 13.14 0.78
C LEU A 97 -0.77 13.25 0.92
N LYS A 98 -1.28 14.45 0.68
CA LYS A 98 -2.67 14.81 0.97
C LYS A 98 -3.69 14.09 0.10
N ASN A 99 -3.33 13.74 -1.14
CA ASN A 99 -4.24 13.03 -2.03
C ASN A 99 -4.48 11.59 -1.54
N ILE A 100 -3.44 10.93 -1.04
CA ILE A 100 -3.59 9.60 -0.44
C ILE A 100 -4.44 9.69 0.81
N LEU A 101 -4.21 10.69 1.66
CA LEU A 101 -4.98 10.86 2.89
C LEU A 101 -6.46 11.08 2.59
N ARG A 102 -6.78 11.92 1.61
CA ARG A 102 -8.15 12.14 1.16
C ARG A 102 -8.79 10.83 0.70
N TRP A 103 -8.10 10.10 -0.18
CA TRP A 103 -8.59 8.83 -0.71
C TRP A 103 -8.79 7.79 0.42
N ARG A 104 -7.82 7.68 1.31
CA ARG A 104 -7.88 6.74 2.43
C ARG A 104 -9.06 7.04 3.36
N ASN A 105 -9.29 8.32 3.67
CA ASN A 105 -10.42 8.74 4.47
C ASN A 105 -11.75 8.43 3.77
N GLU A 106 -11.84 8.71 2.48
CA GLU A 106 -13.06 8.44 1.70
C GLU A 106 -13.38 6.95 1.67
N VAL A 107 -12.39 6.10 1.39
CA VAL A 107 -12.59 4.65 1.32
C VAL A 107 -12.92 4.08 2.69
N SER A 108 -12.21 4.51 3.73
CA SER A 108 -12.41 4.00 5.10
C SER A 108 -13.76 4.40 5.69
N SER A 109 -14.35 5.49 5.21
CA SER A 109 -15.65 5.96 5.69
C SER A 109 -16.83 5.22 5.07
N ARG A 110 -16.61 4.41 4.05
CA ARG A 110 -17.69 3.67 3.40
C ARG A 110 -18.22 2.57 4.33
N PRO A 111 -19.54 2.35 4.35
CA PRO A 111 -20.14 1.35 5.25
C PRO A 111 -19.57 -0.06 5.08
N SER A 112 -19.23 -0.45 3.85
CA SER A 112 -18.67 -1.77 3.56
C SER A 112 -17.29 -1.99 4.18
N MET A 113 -16.57 -0.92 4.53
CA MET A 113 -15.26 -0.98 5.15
C MET A 113 -15.33 -0.97 6.68
N LYS A 114 -16.51 -0.79 7.26
CA LYS A 114 -16.73 -0.72 8.71
C LYS A 114 -17.34 -1.98 9.28
N ILE A 115 -17.48 -3.01 8.48
CA ILE A 115 -18.02 -4.30 8.92
C ILE A 115 -16.92 -5.04 9.66
N GLU A 116 -17.26 -5.52 10.86
CA GLU A 116 -16.33 -6.28 11.69
C GLU A 116 -16.81 -7.69 11.94
#